data_3837a0ad46e3273546f35a91093f798e
#
_entry.id   3837a0ad46e3273546f35a91093f798e
#
_cell.length_a   1.000
_cell.length_b   1.000
_cell.length_c   1.000
_cell.angle_alpha   90.00
_cell.angle_beta   90.00
_cell.angle_gamma   90.00
#
_symmetry.space_group_name_H-M   'P 1'
#
loop_
_entity.id
_entity.type
_entity.pdbx_description
1 polymer ?
#
loop_
_entity_poly.entity_id
_entity_poly.type
_entity_poly.pdbx_seq_one_letter_code
_entity_poly.pdbx_strand_id
1 'polypeptide(L)'
;MTWNADEAFSLSTRIMYEQIRGDTLFIMLYSAVTAMFMMASCYLLFRRANAIGGDIMTPIRLRRWTGVFFASVALNHVWYMPIFFLSSSERILMTDLVGALLDSMTVIPLAIVVLFEMFQDRRRPLWPIAVMVTPIIVGNMWSVATRSYVLLPILYVYFLLMGIGLSIYMAHALKQYGRWLRDNFADLEHKELWQSFVVLAAMLLMFGFYALTNEGPAYLYALLAFSVVLVCYLLWRVETLRDLSEICRGSEAPPTHTPDNNHDNIGPLLKQHCEEPQLYLQYDITLSQLATLIGTNRAYLSKHFALQGTNYNAYINGLRIQHFISLYREAVATHRPVTAQQLAYQSGFRSYNTFSVAFKKVKGMTATEWMRLTES
;
A
#
# COMPACT_ATOMS: atom_id res chain seq x y z
N MET A 1 -45.62 -17.13 -16.41
CA MET A 1 -45.25 -16.30 -15.25
C MET A 1 -43.85 -15.77 -15.50
N THR A 2 -43.73 -14.59 -16.06
CA THR A 2 -42.42 -13.90 -16.21
C THR A 2 -42.08 -13.29 -14.86
N TRP A 3 -41.25 -13.95 -14.09
CA TRP A 3 -40.68 -13.37 -12.88
C TRP A 3 -39.88 -12.14 -13.29
N ASN A 4 -40.30 -10.98 -12.75
CA ASN A 4 -39.56 -9.76 -12.95
C ASN A 4 -38.25 -9.87 -12.17
N ALA A 5 -37.08 -9.62 -12.77
CA ALA A 5 -35.79 -9.74 -12.10
C ALA A 5 -35.69 -8.91 -10.81
N ASP A 6 -36.44 -7.80 -10.75
CA ASP A 6 -36.57 -6.93 -9.59
C ASP A 6 -37.29 -7.62 -8.42
N GLU A 7 -38.36 -8.38 -8.69
CA GLU A 7 -39.06 -9.17 -7.67
C GLU A 7 -38.21 -10.31 -7.13
N ALA A 8 -37.46 -11.00 -8.00
CA ALA A 8 -36.57 -12.10 -7.58
C ALA A 8 -35.43 -11.58 -6.69
N PHE A 9 -34.80 -10.47 -7.05
CA PHE A 9 -33.74 -9.89 -6.26
C PHE A 9 -34.24 -9.33 -4.92
N SER A 10 -35.39 -8.64 -4.93
CA SER A 10 -36.05 -8.17 -3.71
C SER A 10 -36.42 -9.32 -2.76
N LEU A 11 -36.87 -10.44 -3.31
CA LEU A 11 -37.20 -11.64 -2.52
C LEU A 11 -35.95 -12.29 -1.91
N SER A 12 -34.86 -12.43 -2.68
CA SER A 12 -33.60 -13.00 -2.20
C SER A 12 -33.01 -12.15 -1.05
N THR A 13 -32.92 -10.84 -1.23
CA THR A 13 -32.45 -9.90 -0.21
C THR A 13 -33.30 -9.97 1.06
N ARG A 14 -34.62 -10.03 0.90
CA ARG A 14 -35.55 -10.15 2.03
C ARG A 14 -35.35 -11.44 2.81
N ILE A 15 -35.27 -12.59 2.13
CA ILE A 15 -35.06 -13.90 2.76
C ILE A 15 -33.74 -13.89 3.55
N MET A 16 -32.69 -13.32 2.98
CA MET A 16 -31.39 -13.18 3.65
C MET A 16 -31.52 -12.39 4.96
N TYR A 17 -32.17 -11.23 4.96
CA TYR A 17 -32.34 -10.43 6.18
C TYR A 17 -33.31 -11.07 7.19
N GLU A 18 -34.35 -11.78 6.74
CA GLU A 18 -35.23 -12.55 7.63
C GLU A 18 -34.47 -13.68 8.35
N GLN A 19 -33.52 -14.33 7.70
CA GLN A 19 -32.71 -15.41 8.29
C GLN A 19 -31.78 -14.93 9.38
N ILE A 20 -31.19 -13.73 9.24
CA ILE A 20 -30.29 -13.16 10.28
C ILE A 20 -31.03 -12.35 11.33
N ARG A 21 -32.31 -12.11 11.12
CA ARG A 21 -33.16 -11.39 12.07
C ARG A 21 -33.33 -12.24 13.34
N GLY A 22 -32.86 -11.70 14.46
CA GLY A 22 -32.84 -12.43 15.72
C GLY A 22 -31.64 -13.38 15.91
N ASP A 23 -30.72 -13.46 14.92
CA ASP A 23 -29.45 -14.12 15.11
C ASP A 23 -28.55 -13.25 16.03
N THR A 24 -28.61 -13.60 17.32
CA THR A 24 -27.88 -12.86 18.36
C THR A 24 -26.38 -12.89 18.12
N LEU A 25 -25.82 -14.00 17.62
CA LEU A 25 -24.40 -14.12 17.35
C LEU A 25 -23.99 -13.17 16.22
N PHE A 26 -24.75 -13.10 15.14
CA PHE A 26 -24.49 -12.19 14.03
C PHE A 26 -24.53 -10.73 14.49
N ILE A 27 -25.56 -10.32 15.25
CA ILE A 27 -25.70 -8.94 15.76
C ILE A 27 -24.54 -8.58 16.68
N MET A 28 -24.11 -9.49 17.57
CA MET A 28 -22.96 -9.28 18.44
C MET A 28 -21.66 -9.11 17.64
N LEU A 29 -21.40 -9.96 16.66
CA LEU A 29 -20.22 -9.85 15.79
C LEU A 29 -20.24 -8.58 14.95
N TYR A 30 -21.39 -8.23 14.39
CA TYR A 30 -21.56 -7.00 13.61
C TYR A 30 -21.28 -5.76 14.46
N SER A 31 -21.80 -5.71 15.68
CA SER A 31 -21.56 -4.63 16.62
C SER A 31 -20.08 -4.55 17.04
N ALA A 32 -19.44 -5.70 17.26
CA ALA A 32 -18.01 -5.77 17.60
C ALA A 32 -17.13 -5.27 16.43
N VAL A 33 -17.44 -5.64 15.19
CA VAL A 33 -16.73 -5.15 14.00
C VAL A 33 -16.93 -3.65 13.82
N THR A 34 -18.13 -3.14 14.02
CA THR A 34 -18.42 -1.69 14.01
C THR A 34 -17.59 -0.93 15.05
N ALA A 35 -17.55 -1.45 16.29
CA ALA A 35 -16.74 -0.87 17.37
C ALA A 35 -15.23 -0.92 17.01
N MET A 36 -14.76 -1.99 16.39
CA MET A 36 -13.37 -2.13 15.93
C MET A 36 -13.00 -1.07 14.89
N PHE A 37 -13.86 -0.81 13.89
CA PHE A 37 -13.66 0.26 12.92
C PHE A 37 -13.61 1.63 13.61
N MET A 38 -14.51 1.88 14.56
CA MET A 38 -14.54 3.14 15.32
C MET A 38 -13.25 3.32 16.13
N MET A 39 -12.82 2.30 16.87
CA MET A 39 -11.58 2.34 17.66
C MET A 39 -10.35 2.54 16.77
N ALA A 40 -10.25 1.82 15.65
CA ALA A 40 -9.16 1.96 14.69
C ALA A 40 -9.13 3.37 14.07
N SER A 41 -10.31 3.94 13.76
CA SER A 41 -10.43 5.32 13.30
C SER A 41 -9.92 6.32 14.34
N CYS A 42 -10.41 6.23 15.58
CA CYS A 42 -9.97 7.09 16.68
C CYS A 42 -8.46 6.97 16.92
N TYR A 43 -7.92 5.75 16.90
CA TYR A 43 -6.49 5.51 17.02
C TYR A 43 -5.70 6.25 15.95
N LEU A 44 -6.08 6.11 14.67
CA LEU A 44 -5.35 6.74 13.55
C LEU A 44 -5.50 8.26 13.52
N LEU A 45 -6.64 8.82 13.94
CA LEU A 45 -6.91 10.26 13.88
C LEU A 45 -6.29 11.02 15.06
N PHE A 46 -6.33 10.45 16.26
CA PHE A 46 -5.98 11.18 17.51
C PHE A 46 -4.60 10.81 18.07
N ARG A 47 -4.14 9.56 17.89
CA ARG A 47 -2.83 9.15 18.38
C ARG A 47 -1.75 9.50 17.36
N ARG A 48 -0.67 10.18 17.80
CA ARG A 48 0.46 10.55 16.92
C ARG A 48 1.60 9.54 16.95
N ALA A 49 1.77 8.82 18.06
CA ALA A 49 2.85 7.84 18.22
C ALA A 49 2.53 6.56 17.45
N ASN A 50 3.55 5.99 16.77
CA ASN A 50 3.48 4.67 16.15
C ASN A 50 3.53 3.59 17.24
N ALA A 51 2.62 2.59 17.18
CA ALA A 51 2.55 1.53 18.18
C ALA A 51 3.44 0.32 17.85
N ILE A 52 3.80 0.13 16.57
CA ILE A 52 4.51 -1.06 16.07
C ILE A 52 6.01 -0.78 15.91
N GLY A 53 6.38 0.41 15.45
CA GLY A 53 7.77 0.79 15.23
C GLY A 53 8.01 2.22 15.69
N GLY A 54 8.56 2.41 16.90
CA GLY A 54 8.81 3.74 17.48
C GLY A 54 9.70 4.64 16.61
N ASP A 55 10.56 4.04 15.81
CA ASP A 55 11.51 4.75 14.93
C ASP A 55 10.97 5.00 13.51
N ILE A 56 9.76 4.49 13.19
CA ILE A 56 9.16 4.65 11.86
C ILE A 56 8.18 5.81 11.90
N MET A 57 8.51 6.90 11.22
CA MET A 57 7.56 7.97 10.95
C MET A 57 6.64 7.53 9.81
N THR A 58 5.34 7.43 10.12
CA THR A 58 4.31 7.04 9.15
C THR A 58 3.79 8.25 8.38
N PRO A 59 3.39 8.11 7.09
CA PRO A 59 2.83 9.22 6.32
C PRO A 59 1.55 9.75 6.96
N ILE A 60 1.59 10.98 7.47
CA ILE A 60 0.46 11.61 8.18
C ILE A 60 -0.81 11.65 7.30
N ARG A 61 -0.65 11.86 5.99
CA ARG A 61 -1.79 11.91 5.06
C ARG A 61 -2.46 10.55 4.93
N LEU A 62 -1.69 9.49 4.69
CA LEU A 62 -2.19 8.12 4.63
C LEU A 62 -2.91 7.76 5.93
N ARG A 63 -2.31 8.05 7.08
CA ARG A 63 -2.88 7.80 8.38
C ARG A 63 -4.24 8.48 8.58
N ARG A 64 -4.35 9.76 8.22
CA ARG A 64 -5.61 10.52 8.31
C ARG A 64 -6.68 9.99 7.36
N TRP A 65 -6.34 9.75 6.09
CA TRP A 65 -7.31 9.23 5.13
C TRP A 65 -7.80 7.83 5.49
N THR A 66 -6.92 6.95 5.98
CA THR A 66 -7.33 5.62 6.49
C THR A 66 -8.23 5.76 7.74
N GLY A 67 -7.93 6.69 8.63
CA GLY A 67 -8.79 6.99 9.78
C GLY A 67 -10.19 7.46 9.36
N VAL A 68 -10.28 8.38 8.39
CA VAL A 68 -11.55 8.86 7.82
C VAL A 68 -12.30 7.73 7.10
N PHE A 69 -11.60 6.87 6.37
CA PHE A 69 -12.18 5.67 5.74
C PHE A 69 -12.80 4.74 6.78
N PHE A 70 -12.09 4.43 7.86
CA PHE A 70 -12.63 3.59 8.94
C PHE A 70 -13.83 4.24 9.65
N ALA A 71 -13.80 5.55 9.87
CA ALA A 71 -14.96 6.28 10.41
C ALA A 71 -16.20 6.16 9.50
N SER A 72 -15.98 6.31 8.19
CA SER A 72 -17.05 6.19 7.20
C SER A 72 -17.66 4.78 7.19
N VAL A 73 -16.84 3.74 7.20
CA VAL A 73 -17.33 2.34 7.29
C VAL A 73 -18.11 2.12 8.58
N ALA A 74 -17.60 2.60 9.73
CA ALA A 74 -18.31 2.48 11.00
C ALA A 74 -19.68 3.18 10.98
N LEU A 75 -19.77 4.38 10.41
CA LEU A 75 -21.02 5.14 10.28
C LEU A 75 -22.01 4.40 9.37
N ASN A 76 -21.54 3.83 8.26
CA ASN A 76 -22.41 3.05 7.37
C ASN A 76 -22.86 1.75 8.04
N HIS A 77 -22.03 1.08 8.83
CA HIS A 77 -22.46 -0.05 9.65
C HIS A 77 -23.58 0.35 10.63
N VAL A 78 -23.47 1.50 11.28
CA VAL A 78 -24.53 2.03 12.15
C VAL A 78 -25.82 2.29 11.36
N TRP A 79 -25.71 2.78 10.11
CA TRP A 79 -26.86 2.96 9.23
C TRP A 79 -27.57 1.64 8.87
N TYR A 80 -26.83 0.57 8.60
CA TYR A 80 -27.41 -0.73 8.28
C TYR A 80 -27.98 -1.48 9.52
N MET A 81 -27.56 -1.13 10.74
CA MET A 81 -27.96 -1.84 11.96
C MET A 81 -29.48 -1.98 12.14
N PRO A 82 -30.33 -0.97 11.84
CA PRO A 82 -31.79 -1.11 11.95
C PRO A 82 -32.40 -2.22 11.10
N ILE A 83 -31.76 -2.61 9.98
CA ILE A 83 -32.26 -3.68 9.11
C ILE A 83 -32.53 -4.98 9.88
N PHE A 84 -31.68 -5.32 10.86
CA PHE A 84 -31.80 -6.54 11.64
C PHE A 84 -33.03 -6.57 12.57
N PHE A 85 -33.69 -5.44 12.75
CA PHE A 85 -34.86 -5.28 13.61
C PHE A 85 -36.14 -4.92 12.83
N LEU A 86 -36.02 -4.53 11.56
CA LEU A 86 -37.15 -4.13 10.74
C LEU A 86 -37.94 -5.35 10.25
N SER A 87 -39.30 -5.22 10.23
CA SER A 87 -40.23 -6.23 9.74
C SER A 87 -40.83 -5.88 8.39
N SER A 88 -40.85 -4.58 8.07
CA SER A 88 -41.49 -4.06 6.85
C SER A 88 -40.56 -4.19 5.65
N SER A 89 -40.97 -4.90 4.61
CA SER A 89 -40.21 -5.06 3.37
C SER A 89 -39.83 -3.72 2.74
N GLU A 90 -40.73 -2.72 2.77
CA GLU A 90 -40.46 -1.39 2.24
C GLU A 90 -39.35 -0.68 3.04
N ARG A 91 -39.35 -0.79 4.38
CA ARG A 91 -38.32 -0.16 5.21
C ARG A 91 -36.96 -0.84 5.02
N ILE A 92 -36.94 -2.17 4.88
CA ILE A 92 -35.69 -2.92 4.56
C ILE A 92 -35.14 -2.44 3.23
N LEU A 93 -35.98 -2.41 2.17
CA LEU A 93 -35.62 -1.92 0.85
C LEU A 93 -35.03 -0.51 0.91
N MET A 94 -35.72 0.42 1.57
CA MET A 94 -35.26 1.82 1.65
C MET A 94 -33.96 1.96 2.45
N THR A 95 -33.79 1.20 3.54
CA THR A 95 -32.55 1.25 4.32
C THR A 95 -31.37 0.71 3.53
N ASP A 96 -31.57 -0.37 2.77
CA ASP A 96 -30.55 -0.96 1.90
C ASP A 96 -30.16 -0.03 0.74
N LEU A 97 -31.15 0.53 0.01
CA LEU A 97 -30.90 1.45 -1.10
C LEU A 97 -30.17 2.74 -0.65
N VAL A 98 -30.58 3.31 0.49
CA VAL A 98 -29.92 4.50 1.04
C VAL A 98 -28.54 4.15 1.56
N GLY A 99 -28.36 2.97 2.17
CA GLY A 99 -27.06 2.46 2.57
C GLY A 99 -26.11 2.32 1.38
N ALA A 100 -26.53 1.71 0.27
CA ALA A 100 -25.76 1.61 -0.95
C ALA A 100 -25.40 2.98 -1.55
N LEU A 101 -26.30 3.96 -1.45
CA LEU A 101 -26.00 5.34 -1.82
C LEU A 101 -24.91 5.95 -0.92
N LEU A 102 -25.02 5.80 0.39
CA LEU A 102 -24.01 6.27 1.35
C LEU A 102 -22.65 5.61 1.12
N ASP A 103 -22.62 4.28 0.88
CA ASP A 103 -21.39 3.56 0.53
C ASP A 103 -20.75 4.10 -0.75
N SER A 104 -21.56 4.39 -1.77
CA SER A 104 -21.05 4.94 -3.02
C SER A 104 -20.51 6.37 -2.88
N MET A 105 -21.08 7.18 -1.98
CA MET A 105 -20.65 8.56 -1.73
C MET A 105 -19.42 8.64 -0.80
N THR A 106 -19.20 7.65 0.06
CA THR A 106 -18.20 7.75 1.14
C THR A 106 -17.20 6.60 1.11
N VAL A 107 -17.60 5.35 1.28
CA VAL A 107 -16.70 4.20 1.45
C VAL A 107 -15.89 3.95 0.18
N ILE A 108 -16.55 3.90 -0.99
CA ILE A 108 -15.88 3.62 -2.27
C ILE A 108 -14.82 4.67 -2.60
N PRO A 109 -15.13 5.98 -2.65
CA PRO A 109 -14.11 6.98 -2.97
C PRO A 109 -12.99 7.04 -1.93
N LEU A 110 -13.31 6.90 -0.63
CA LEU A 110 -12.28 6.90 0.42
C LEU A 110 -11.36 5.68 0.34
N ALA A 111 -11.88 4.49 0.00
CA ALA A 111 -11.04 3.31 -0.23
C ALA A 111 -10.02 3.56 -1.36
N ILE A 112 -10.46 4.17 -2.48
CA ILE A 112 -9.58 4.51 -3.60
C ILE A 112 -8.55 5.57 -3.18
N VAL A 113 -8.96 6.58 -2.39
CA VAL A 113 -8.04 7.60 -1.85
C VAL A 113 -6.97 6.95 -0.98
N VAL A 114 -7.33 6.02 -0.08
CA VAL A 114 -6.35 5.31 0.76
C VAL A 114 -5.33 4.55 -0.10
N LEU A 115 -5.78 3.86 -1.16
CA LEU A 115 -4.87 3.17 -2.09
C LEU A 115 -3.93 4.16 -2.81
N PHE A 116 -4.42 5.34 -3.19
CA PHE A 116 -3.60 6.36 -3.85
C PHE A 116 -2.59 7.01 -2.90
N GLU A 117 -2.98 7.26 -1.65
CA GLU A 117 -2.10 7.86 -0.64
C GLU A 117 -0.99 6.91 -0.15
N MET A 118 -1.08 5.60 -0.43
CA MET A 118 0.03 4.67 -0.22
C MET A 118 1.24 4.99 -1.12
N PHE A 119 1.00 5.53 -2.32
CA PHE A 119 2.07 5.93 -3.23
C PHE A 119 2.60 7.31 -2.85
N GLN A 120 3.90 7.40 -2.60
CA GLN A 120 4.55 8.64 -2.14
C GLN A 120 5.46 9.29 -3.21
N ASP A 121 5.50 8.73 -4.43
CA ASP A 121 6.33 9.22 -5.55
C ASP A 121 5.87 10.57 -6.08
N ARG A 122 4.56 10.79 -6.12
CA ARG A 122 3.93 12.02 -6.60
C ARG A 122 2.52 12.17 -6.02
N ARG A 123 2.05 13.41 -5.93
CA ARG A 123 0.65 13.68 -5.57
C ARG A 123 -0.26 13.33 -6.75
N ARG A 124 -1.19 12.42 -6.53
CA ARG A 124 -2.23 12.07 -7.50
C ARG A 124 -3.44 12.97 -7.33
N PRO A 125 -3.99 13.55 -8.41
CA PRO A 125 -5.20 14.34 -8.31
C PRO A 125 -6.39 13.44 -7.92
N LEU A 126 -7.31 13.97 -7.11
CA LEU A 126 -8.47 13.20 -6.62
C LEU A 126 -9.70 13.35 -7.55
N TRP A 127 -9.71 14.31 -8.47
CA TRP A 127 -10.85 14.53 -9.37
C TRP A 127 -11.21 13.32 -10.26
N PRO A 128 -10.27 12.45 -10.72
CA PRO A 128 -10.65 11.27 -11.50
C PRO A 128 -11.49 10.28 -10.68
N ILE A 129 -11.27 10.22 -9.35
CA ILE A 129 -12.07 9.39 -8.45
C ILE A 129 -13.51 9.86 -8.45
N ALA A 130 -13.75 11.18 -8.37
CA ALA A 130 -15.09 11.75 -8.45
C ALA A 130 -15.78 11.36 -9.76
N VAL A 131 -15.09 11.50 -10.90
CA VAL A 131 -15.64 11.11 -12.22
C VAL A 131 -15.97 9.62 -12.27
N MET A 132 -15.09 8.76 -11.75
CA MET A 132 -15.31 7.30 -11.73
C MET A 132 -16.49 6.88 -10.85
N VAL A 133 -16.70 7.54 -9.72
CA VAL A 133 -17.75 7.16 -8.76
C VAL A 133 -19.11 7.79 -9.08
N THR A 134 -19.13 8.92 -9.80
CA THR A 134 -20.38 9.64 -10.15
C THR A 134 -21.46 8.74 -10.78
N PRO A 135 -21.19 7.85 -11.75
CA PRO A 135 -22.23 6.99 -12.32
C PRO A 135 -22.88 6.06 -11.29
N ILE A 136 -22.11 5.55 -10.33
CA ILE A 136 -22.63 4.71 -9.24
C ILE A 136 -23.54 5.53 -8.33
N ILE A 137 -23.12 6.75 -7.97
CA ILE A 137 -23.90 7.66 -7.12
C ILE A 137 -25.23 8.00 -7.83
N VAL A 138 -25.19 8.40 -9.09
CA VAL A 138 -26.39 8.75 -9.87
C VAL A 138 -27.33 7.55 -10.00
N GLY A 139 -26.80 6.35 -10.27
CA GLY A 139 -27.59 5.13 -10.35
C GLY A 139 -28.24 4.76 -9.02
N ASN A 140 -27.50 4.85 -7.90
CA ASN A 140 -28.07 4.63 -6.56
C ASN A 140 -29.09 5.70 -6.17
N MET A 141 -28.88 6.98 -6.52
CA MET A 141 -29.88 8.04 -6.35
C MET A 141 -31.17 7.71 -7.10
N TRP A 142 -31.07 7.26 -8.34
CA TRP A 142 -32.23 6.82 -9.13
C TRP A 142 -32.93 5.63 -8.44
N SER A 143 -32.19 4.62 -7.98
CA SER A 143 -32.77 3.46 -7.28
C SER A 143 -33.49 3.85 -6.00
N VAL A 144 -32.97 4.81 -5.23
CA VAL A 144 -33.66 5.38 -4.05
C VAL A 144 -34.94 6.13 -4.47
N ALA A 145 -34.87 6.95 -5.52
CA ALA A 145 -36.02 7.73 -5.99
C ALA A 145 -37.16 6.85 -6.53
N THR A 146 -36.82 5.78 -7.25
CA THR A 146 -37.80 4.83 -7.83
C THR A 146 -38.17 3.70 -6.87
N ARG A 147 -37.50 3.56 -5.74
CA ARG A 147 -37.64 2.48 -4.76
C ARG A 147 -37.50 1.09 -5.40
N SER A 148 -36.54 0.92 -6.31
CA SER A 148 -36.41 -0.27 -7.14
C SER A 148 -34.94 -0.67 -7.34
N TYR A 149 -34.69 -1.98 -7.47
CA TYR A 149 -33.37 -2.57 -7.76
C TYR A 149 -33.09 -2.72 -9.27
N VAL A 150 -33.96 -2.23 -10.17
CA VAL A 150 -33.87 -2.43 -11.63
C VAL A 150 -32.50 -2.05 -12.22
N LEU A 151 -31.87 -1.00 -11.71
CA LEU A 151 -30.54 -0.58 -12.19
C LEU A 151 -29.36 -1.37 -11.56
N LEU A 152 -29.61 -2.14 -10.52
CA LEU A 152 -28.55 -2.78 -9.74
C LEU A 152 -27.65 -3.71 -10.58
N PRO A 153 -28.15 -4.56 -11.51
CA PRO A 153 -27.29 -5.39 -12.36
C PRO A 153 -26.34 -4.55 -13.22
N ILE A 154 -26.81 -3.41 -13.73
CA ILE A 154 -26.00 -2.48 -14.53
C ILE A 154 -24.91 -1.84 -13.66
N LEU A 155 -25.28 -1.43 -12.44
CA LEU A 155 -24.33 -0.87 -11.47
C LEU A 155 -23.27 -1.89 -11.06
N TYR A 156 -23.61 -3.16 -10.88
CA TYR A 156 -22.64 -4.22 -10.61
C TYR A 156 -21.67 -4.43 -11.76
N VAL A 157 -22.14 -4.47 -13.01
CA VAL A 157 -21.27 -4.57 -14.18
C VAL A 157 -20.33 -3.36 -14.26
N TYR A 158 -20.86 -2.15 -14.05
CA TYR A 158 -20.05 -0.94 -14.02
C TYR A 158 -18.99 -0.98 -12.89
N PHE A 159 -19.40 -1.38 -11.69
CA PHE A 159 -18.48 -1.52 -10.54
C PHE A 159 -17.36 -2.53 -10.82
N LEU A 160 -17.69 -3.65 -11.44
CA LEU A 160 -16.70 -4.66 -11.86
C LEU A 160 -15.70 -4.08 -12.88
N LEU A 161 -16.19 -3.40 -13.92
CA LEU A 161 -15.36 -2.77 -14.94
C LEU A 161 -14.46 -1.67 -14.33
N MET A 162 -15.01 -0.87 -13.42
CA MET A 162 -14.26 0.13 -12.66
C MET A 162 -13.16 -0.53 -11.82
N GLY A 163 -13.45 -1.65 -11.14
CA GLY A 163 -12.48 -2.41 -10.35
C GLY A 163 -11.34 -2.99 -11.21
N ILE A 164 -11.66 -3.52 -12.40
CA ILE A 164 -10.66 -4.01 -13.36
C ILE A 164 -9.78 -2.85 -13.83
N GLY A 165 -10.37 -1.73 -14.24
CA GLY A 165 -9.63 -0.55 -14.69
C GLY A 165 -8.70 0.00 -13.60
N LEU A 166 -9.21 0.09 -12.36
CA LEU A 166 -8.43 0.51 -11.20
C LEU A 166 -7.25 -0.47 -10.94
N SER A 167 -7.48 -1.77 -11.05
CA SER A 167 -6.44 -2.80 -10.85
C SER A 167 -5.32 -2.67 -11.89
N ILE A 168 -5.66 -2.46 -13.15
CA ILE A 168 -4.69 -2.23 -14.24
C ILE A 168 -3.89 -0.94 -13.97
N TYR A 169 -4.57 0.15 -13.59
CA TYR A 169 -3.90 1.40 -13.24
C TYR A 169 -2.94 1.21 -12.05
N MET A 170 -3.37 0.51 -10.99
CA MET A 170 -2.56 0.25 -9.81
C MET A 170 -1.33 -0.61 -10.13
N ALA A 171 -1.47 -1.63 -10.97
CA ALA A 171 -0.33 -2.44 -11.43
C ALA A 171 0.71 -1.60 -12.18
N HIS A 172 0.25 -0.68 -13.05
CA HIS A 172 1.13 0.24 -13.76
C HIS A 172 1.80 1.25 -12.81
N ALA A 173 1.02 1.85 -11.90
CA ALA A 173 1.52 2.77 -10.88
C ALA A 173 2.55 2.10 -9.96
N LEU A 174 2.33 0.84 -9.60
CA LEU A 174 3.24 0.06 -8.77
C LEU A 174 4.60 -0.16 -9.46
N LYS A 175 4.60 -0.47 -10.77
CA LYS A 175 5.83 -0.57 -11.55
C LYS A 175 6.60 0.75 -11.60
N GLN A 176 5.89 1.88 -11.78
CA GLN A 176 6.52 3.20 -11.77
C GLN A 176 7.10 3.55 -10.40
N TYR A 177 6.33 3.30 -9.34
CA TYR A 177 6.76 3.52 -7.97
C TYR A 177 7.99 2.68 -7.60
N GLY A 178 8.03 1.40 -7.96
CA GLY A 178 9.19 0.54 -7.75
C GLY A 178 10.45 0.99 -8.49
N ARG A 179 10.31 1.55 -9.70
CA ARG A 179 11.43 2.18 -10.41
C ARG A 179 11.91 3.43 -9.68
N TRP A 180 10.97 4.32 -9.34
CA TRP A 180 11.26 5.54 -8.60
C TRP A 180 11.97 5.26 -7.26
N LEU A 181 11.57 4.22 -6.52
CA LEU A 181 12.26 3.82 -5.29
C LEU A 181 13.72 3.42 -5.55
N ARG A 182 13.97 2.57 -6.56
CA ARG A 182 15.34 2.13 -6.91
C ARG A 182 16.22 3.26 -7.42
N ASP A 183 15.61 4.26 -8.04
CA ASP A 183 16.35 5.43 -8.55
C ASP A 183 16.70 6.43 -7.45
N ASN A 184 16.07 6.33 -6.26
CA ASN A 184 16.22 7.34 -5.22
C ASN A 184 16.74 6.82 -3.87
N PHE A 185 16.62 5.53 -3.59
CA PHE A 185 16.94 4.95 -2.28
C PHE A 185 17.86 3.76 -2.42
N ALA A 186 18.89 3.72 -1.57
CA ALA A 186 19.78 2.56 -1.46
C ALA A 186 19.12 1.42 -0.70
N ASP A 187 18.33 1.73 0.34
CA ASP A 187 17.53 0.78 1.11
C ASP A 187 16.05 0.90 0.76
N LEU A 188 15.42 -0.24 0.40
CA LEU A 188 14.01 -0.32 0.01
C LEU A 188 13.10 -0.87 1.12
N GLU A 189 13.67 -1.29 2.24
CA GLU A 189 12.93 -1.87 3.35
C GLU A 189 11.87 -0.88 3.90
N HIS A 190 10.67 -1.36 4.17
CA HIS A 190 9.50 -0.57 4.58
C HIS A 190 9.02 0.52 3.58
N LYS A 191 9.59 0.56 2.36
CA LYS A 191 9.21 1.51 1.31
C LYS A 191 8.44 0.86 0.17
N GLU A 192 8.64 -0.45 -0.05
CA GLU A 192 7.97 -1.18 -1.13
C GLU A 192 6.49 -1.41 -0.85
N LEU A 193 5.67 -1.29 -1.90
CA LEU A 193 4.21 -1.43 -1.83
C LEU A 193 3.68 -2.69 -2.50
N TRP A 194 4.48 -3.38 -3.32
CA TRP A 194 3.99 -4.48 -4.16
C TRP A 194 3.36 -5.62 -3.34
N GLN A 195 3.93 -5.94 -2.18
CA GLN A 195 3.38 -6.95 -1.26
C GLN A 195 1.98 -6.56 -0.77
N SER A 196 1.77 -5.28 -0.45
CA SER A 196 0.47 -4.77 0.00
C SER A 196 -0.60 -4.93 -1.05
N PHE A 197 -0.27 -4.62 -2.31
CA PHE A 197 -1.22 -4.75 -3.41
C PHE A 197 -1.51 -6.21 -3.75
N VAL A 198 -0.53 -7.10 -3.65
CA VAL A 198 -0.75 -8.55 -3.82
C VAL A 198 -1.69 -9.09 -2.75
N VAL A 199 -1.46 -8.75 -1.48
CA VAL A 199 -2.32 -9.19 -0.37
C VAL A 199 -3.74 -8.65 -0.53
N LEU A 200 -3.91 -7.34 -0.81
CA LEU A 200 -5.23 -6.75 -1.02
C LEU A 200 -5.95 -7.35 -2.24
N ALA A 201 -5.23 -7.59 -3.34
CA ALA A 201 -5.81 -8.24 -4.52
C ALA A 201 -6.23 -9.69 -4.22
N ALA A 202 -5.40 -10.46 -3.50
CA ALA A 202 -5.75 -11.82 -3.09
C ALA A 202 -6.99 -11.83 -2.17
N MET A 203 -7.06 -10.92 -1.21
CA MET A 203 -8.22 -10.77 -0.33
C MET A 203 -9.50 -10.44 -1.12
N LEU A 204 -9.43 -9.49 -2.07
CA LEU A 204 -10.57 -9.12 -2.91
C LEU A 204 -11.00 -10.24 -3.83
N LEU A 205 -10.06 -11.00 -4.42
CA LEU A 205 -10.36 -12.16 -5.26
C LEU A 205 -11.01 -13.28 -4.46
N MET A 206 -10.50 -13.60 -3.28
CA MET A 206 -11.08 -14.61 -2.40
C MET A 206 -12.49 -14.23 -1.97
N PHE A 207 -12.68 -12.97 -1.55
CA PHE A 207 -14.00 -12.48 -1.17
C PHE A 207 -14.95 -12.42 -2.37
N GLY A 208 -14.51 -11.94 -3.53
CA GLY A 208 -15.31 -11.89 -4.75
C GLY A 208 -15.74 -13.28 -5.21
N PHE A 209 -14.85 -14.27 -5.20
CA PHE A 209 -15.19 -15.66 -5.49
C PHE A 209 -16.22 -16.22 -4.51
N TYR A 210 -16.01 -15.98 -3.21
CA TYR A 210 -16.95 -16.41 -2.19
C TYR A 210 -18.32 -15.75 -2.35
N ALA A 211 -18.38 -14.47 -2.65
CA ALA A 211 -19.60 -13.70 -2.88
C ALA A 211 -20.39 -14.20 -4.09
N LEU A 212 -19.71 -14.71 -5.13
CA LEU A 212 -20.36 -15.28 -6.32
C LEU A 212 -20.89 -16.70 -6.10
N THR A 213 -20.32 -17.44 -5.13
CA THR A 213 -20.63 -18.86 -4.94
C THR A 213 -21.56 -19.13 -3.75
N ASN A 214 -21.75 -18.15 -2.86
CA ASN A 214 -22.54 -18.30 -1.66
C ASN A 214 -23.56 -17.18 -1.52
N GLU A 215 -24.77 -17.54 -1.15
CA GLU A 215 -25.88 -16.64 -0.87
C GLU A 215 -26.35 -16.80 0.59
N GLY A 216 -27.05 -15.77 1.08
CA GLY A 216 -27.70 -15.82 2.38
C GLY A 216 -26.78 -15.50 3.58
N PRO A 217 -27.07 -16.03 4.79
CA PRO A 217 -26.38 -15.66 6.03
C PRO A 217 -24.87 -15.92 5.99
N ALA A 218 -24.42 -17.00 5.35
CA ALA A 218 -23.00 -17.35 5.24
C ALA A 218 -22.18 -16.23 4.56
N TYR A 219 -22.75 -15.58 3.53
CA TYR A 219 -22.14 -14.44 2.88
C TYR A 219 -21.91 -13.27 3.85
N LEU A 220 -22.89 -12.96 4.70
CA LEU A 220 -22.79 -11.87 5.65
C LEU A 220 -21.75 -12.13 6.76
N TYR A 221 -21.65 -13.37 7.25
CA TYR A 221 -20.58 -13.76 8.17
C TYR A 221 -19.20 -13.65 7.53
N ALA A 222 -19.07 -14.05 6.27
CA ALA A 222 -17.81 -13.92 5.54
C ALA A 222 -17.43 -12.45 5.31
N LEU A 223 -18.41 -11.56 5.05
CA LEU A 223 -18.19 -10.13 4.94
C LEU A 223 -17.65 -9.53 6.25
N LEU A 224 -18.17 -9.96 7.40
CA LEU A 224 -17.65 -9.55 8.71
C LEU A 224 -16.20 -10.04 8.92
N ALA A 225 -15.93 -11.32 8.63
CA ALA A 225 -14.57 -11.86 8.73
C ALA A 225 -13.59 -11.13 7.81
N PHE A 226 -13.98 -10.87 6.56
CA PHE A 226 -13.21 -10.06 5.61
C PHE A 226 -12.92 -8.66 6.16
N SER A 227 -13.92 -8.01 6.75
CA SER A 227 -13.79 -6.67 7.34
C SER A 227 -12.77 -6.64 8.49
N VAL A 228 -12.77 -7.66 9.36
CA VAL A 228 -11.77 -7.80 10.45
C VAL A 228 -10.36 -7.89 9.87
N VAL A 229 -10.15 -8.80 8.91
CA VAL A 229 -8.84 -8.99 8.28
C VAL A 229 -8.37 -7.72 7.58
N LEU A 230 -9.27 -7.03 6.88
CA LEU A 230 -8.97 -5.78 6.18
C LEU A 230 -8.54 -4.66 7.14
N VAL A 231 -9.28 -4.47 8.25
CA VAL A 231 -8.90 -3.45 9.27
C VAL A 231 -7.53 -3.77 9.87
N CYS A 232 -7.31 -5.01 10.30
CA CYS A 232 -6.05 -5.43 10.90
C CYS A 232 -4.89 -5.23 9.91
N TYR A 233 -5.09 -5.62 8.64
CA TYR A 233 -4.08 -5.48 7.61
C TYR A 233 -3.77 -4.00 7.28
N LEU A 234 -4.80 -3.17 7.07
CA LEU A 234 -4.60 -1.75 6.76
C LEU A 234 -3.97 -1.00 7.94
N LEU A 235 -4.39 -1.30 9.16
CA LEU A 235 -3.82 -0.71 10.37
C LEU A 235 -2.33 -1.06 10.49
N TRP A 236 -1.99 -2.34 10.37
CA TRP A 236 -0.60 -2.79 10.35
C TRP A 236 0.20 -2.12 9.23
N ARG A 237 -0.38 -2.03 8.03
CA ARG A 237 0.33 -1.46 6.88
C ARG A 237 0.58 0.05 7.04
N VAL A 238 -0.40 0.78 7.55
CA VAL A 238 -0.24 2.22 7.82
C VAL A 238 0.87 2.46 8.85
N GLU A 239 0.96 1.62 9.89
CA GLU A 239 1.98 1.75 10.93
C GLU A 239 3.40 1.31 10.49
N THR A 240 3.51 0.44 9.49
CA THR A 240 4.80 -0.08 9.01
C THR A 240 5.36 0.65 7.79
N LEU A 241 4.56 1.49 7.11
CA LEU A 241 5.01 2.24 5.94
C LEU A 241 5.78 3.50 6.38
N ARG A 242 7.02 3.65 5.89
CA ARG A 242 7.87 4.82 6.20
C ARG A 242 7.45 6.05 5.40
N ASP A 243 7.43 7.22 6.03
CA ASP A 243 7.21 8.51 5.35
C ASP A 243 8.45 8.91 4.53
N LEU A 244 8.26 9.10 3.23
CA LEU A 244 9.30 9.53 2.31
C LEU A 244 9.20 11.02 1.98
N SER A 245 8.17 11.72 2.47
CA SER A 245 7.88 13.12 2.12
C SER A 245 8.93 14.10 2.64
N GLU A 246 9.52 13.85 3.80
CA GLU A 246 10.58 14.69 4.36
C GLU A 246 11.88 14.54 3.58
N ILE A 247 12.20 13.31 3.17
CA ILE A 247 13.40 13.00 2.39
C ILE A 247 13.32 13.68 1.02
N CYS A 248 12.13 13.75 0.43
CA CYS A 248 11.93 14.42 -0.87
C CYS A 248 11.94 15.95 -0.74
N ARG A 249 11.50 16.53 0.40
CA ARG A 249 11.47 17.99 0.61
C ARG A 249 12.86 18.60 0.84
N GLY A 250 13.73 17.90 1.54
CA GLY A 250 15.12 18.36 1.77
C GLY A 250 15.94 18.51 0.48
N SER A 251 15.41 18.01 -0.64
CA SER A 251 16.04 18.02 -1.96
C SER A 251 15.57 19.16 -2.89
N GLU A 252 14.58 19.95 -2.49
CA GLU A 252 14.05 21.09 -3.30
C GLU A 252 14.76 22.41 -2.99
N ALA A 253 15.80 22.41 -2.15
CA ALA A 253 16.65 23.59 -2.03
C ALA A 253 17.29 23.90 -3.41
N PRO A 254 17.12 25.12 -3.96
CA PRO A 254 17.73 25.46 -5.23
C PRO A 254 19.24 25.27 -5.12
N PRO A 255 19.89 24.64 -6.12
CA PRO A 255 21.34 24.50 -6.12
C PRO A 255 21.96 25.89 -6.02
N THR A 256 22.78 26.12 -5.01
CA THR A 256 23.48 27.40 -4.77
C THR A 256 24.53 27.68 -5.84
N HIS A 257 24.76 26.74 -6.75
CA HIS A 257 25.65 26.87 -7.91
C HIS A 257 24.90 26.49 -9.18
N THR A 258 25.02 27.29 -10.23
CA THR A 258 24.66 26.91 -11.60
C THR A 258 25.34 25.57 -11.90
N PRO A 259 24.58 24.52 -12.27
CA PRO A 259 25.20 23.23 -12.54
C PRO A 259 26.14 23.41 -13.73
N ASP A 260 27.41 23.12 -13.50
CA ASP A 260 28.35 22.93 -14.59
C ASP A 260 27.85 21.75 -15.41
N ASN A 261 27.43 21.97 -16.65
CA ASN A 261 26.77 21.01 -17.54
C ASN A 261 27.69 19.87 -18.01
N ASN A 262 28.80 19.63 -17.30
CA ASN A 262 29.82 18.67 -17.69
C ASN A 262 29.48 17.28 -17.10
N HIS A 263 28.76 16.45 -17.85
CA HIS A 263 28.46 15.04 -17.50
C HIS A 263 29.73 14.20 -17.25
N ASP A 264 30.87 14.63 -17.81
CA ASP A 264 32.14 13.89 -17.72
C ASP A 264 32.78 13.96 -16.32
N ASN A 265 32.35 14.90 -15.46
CA ASN A 265 32.93 15.08 -14.13
C ASN A 265 32.20 14.34 -13.00
N ILE A 266 31.04 13.70 -13.23
CA ILE A 266 30.27 13.03 -12.15
C ILE A 266 31.02 11.81 -11.61
N GLY A 267 31.66 11.01 -12.45
CA GLY A 267 32.41 9.83 -12.03
C GLY A 267 33.51 10.14 -11.01
N PRO A 268 34.44 11.06 -11.29
CA PRO A 268 35.44 11.52 -10.33
C PRO A 268 34.86 12.07 -9.03
N LEU A 269 33.76 12.84 -9.10
CA LEU A 269 33.08 13.38 -7.92
C LEU A 269 32.46 12.28 -7.06
N LEU A 270 31.85 11.27 -7.66
CA LEU A 270 31.34 10.10 -6.95
C LEU A 270 32.46 9.36 -6.21
N LYS A 271 33.61 9.18 -6.85
CA LYS A 271 34.78 8.56 -6.24
C LYS A 271 35.23 9.37 -5.01
N GLN A 272 35.44 10.68 -5.19
CA GLN A 272 35.93 11.59 -4.16
C GLN A 272 34.97 11.76 -2.98
N HIS A 273 33.66 11.84 -3.22
CA HIS A 273 32.65 12.19 -2.19
C HIS A 273 31.81 11.02 -1.70
N CYS A 274 31.80 9.88 -2.42
CA CYS A 274 31.02 8.71 -2.01
C CYS A 274 31.90 7.48 -1.71
N GLU A 275 32.84 7.14 -2.62
CA GLU A 275 33.60 5.91 -2.51
C GLU A 275 34.76 6.05 -1.51
N GLU A 276 35.62 7.08 -1.63
CA GLU A 276 36.76 7.29 -0.76
C GLU A 276 36.38 7.54 0.71
N PRO A 277 35.39 8.41 1.03
CA PRO A 277 34.95 8.58 2.42
C PRO A 277 34.01 7.48 2.87
N GLN A 278 33.75 6.45 2.05
CA GLN A 278 32.85 5.33 2.33
C GLN A 278 31.43 5.74 2.72
N LEU A 279 30.92 6.80 2.10
CA LEU A 279 29.58 7.35 2.39
C LEU A 279 28.47 6.32 2.15
N TYR A 280 28.69 5.34 1.26
CA TYR A 280 27.79 4.24 0.98
C TYR A 280 27.52 3.33 2.20
N LEU A 281 28.32 3.40 3.26
CA LEU A 281 28.08 2.66 4.51
C LEU A 281 26.90 3.24 5.32
N GLN A 282 26.49 4.48 5.04
CA GLN A 282 25.28 5.04 5.65
C GLN A 282 24.04 4.37 5.03
N TYR A 283 23.31 3.58 5.83
CA TYR A 283 22.18 2.78 5.33
C TYR A 283 21.04 3.62 4.72
N ASP A 284 20.81 4.85 5.20
CA ASP A 284 19.71 5.74 4.77
C ASP A 284 20.08 6.77 3.70
N ILE A 285 21.29 6.69 3.12
CA ILE A 285 21.73 7.64 2.09
C ILE A 285 20.76 7.61 0.89
N THR A 286 20.41 8.80 0.39
CA THR A 286 19.52 8.98 -0.76
C THR A 286 20.24 9.60 -1.94
N LEU A 287 19.69 9.40 -3.15
CA LEU A 287 20.19 10.05 -4.36
C LEU A 287 20.27 11.57 -4.21
N SER A 288 19.28 12.17 -3.55
CA SER A 288 19.22 13.61 -3.33
C SER A 288 20.33 14.12 -2.43
N GLN A 289 20.59 13.43 -1.32
CA GLN A 289 21.70 13.76 -0.41
C GLN A 289 23.05 13.65 -1.13
N LEU A 290 23.24 12.56 -1.87
CA LEU A 290 24.46 12.37 -2.66
C LEU A 290 24.65 13.47 -3.71
N ALA A 291 23.56 13.82 -4.45
CA ALA A 291 23.60 14.88 -5.44
C ALA A 291 24.00 16.23 -4.82
N THR A 292 23.46 16.58 -3.64
CA THR A 292 23.83 17.79 -2.91
C THR A 292 25.31 17.78 -2.51
N LEU A 293 25.82 16.64 -2.01
CA LEU A 293 27.21 16.50 -1.58
C LEU A 293 28.22 16.67 -2.72
N ILE A 294 27.88 16.17 -3.92
CA ILE A 294 28.76 16.30 -5.09
C ILE A 294 28.50 17.59 -5.89
N GLY A 295 27.66 18.49 -5.38
CA GLY A 295 27.39 19.80 -6.02
C GLY A 295 26.55 19.74 -7.28
N THR A 296 25.74 18.68 -7.47
CA THR A 296 24.86 18.52 -8.65
C THR A 296 23.38 18.40 -8.22
N ASN A 297 22.49 18.28 -9.19
CA ASN A 297 21.09 18.02 -8.90
C ASN A 297 20.73 16.54 -9.11
N ARG A 298 19.63 16.14 -8.46
CA ARG A 298 19.10 14.76 -8.52
C ARG A 298 18.86 14.27 -9.95
N ALA A 299 18.35 15.15 -10.84
CA ALA A 299 18.02 14.77 -12.22
C ALA A 299 19.27 14.41 -13.03
N TYR A 300 20.34 15.20 -12.88
CA TYR A 300 21.62 14.94 -13.55
C TYR A 300 22.27 13.65 -13.02
N LEU A 301 22.29 13.45 -11.72
CA LEU A 301 22.86 12.23 -11.12
C LEU A 301 22.07 10.98 -11.50
N SER A 302 20.73 11.05 -11.51
CA SER A 302 19.88 9.96 -11.99
C SER A 302 20.13 9.63 -13.46
N LYS A 303 20.28 10.66 -14.31
CA LYS A 303 20.61 10.50 -15.74
C LYS A 303 21.98 9.87 -15.93
N HIS A 304 22.98 10.25 -15.12
CA HIS A 304 24.32 9.65 -15.16
C HIS A 304 24.26 8.13 -14.92
N PHE A 305 23.56 7.67 -13.86
CA PHE A 305 23.39 6.24 -13.61
C PHE A 305 22.63 5.54 -14.74
N ALA A 306 21.58 6.15 -15.28
CA ALA A 306 20.82 5.59 -16.40
C ALA A 306 21.67 5.42 -17.67
N LEU A 307 22.57 6.37 -17.98
CA LEU A 307 23.51 6.27 -19.11
C LEU A 307 24.53 5.13 -18.94
N GLN A 308 24.85 4.78 -17.69
CA GLN A 308 25.70 3.63 -17.36
C GLN A 308 24.94 2.31 -17.31
N GLY A 309 23.65 2.28 -17.65
CA GLY A 309 22.81 1.09 -17.60
C GLY A 309 22.51 0.60 -16.18
N THR A 310 22.68 1.46 -15.17
CA THR A 310 22.47 1.15 -13.76
C THR A 310 21.48 2.12 -13.11
N ASN A 311 21.21 1.94 -11.82
CA ASN A 311 20.45 2.88 -11.00
C ASN A 311 21.15 3.08 -9.65
N TYR A 312 20.68 4.10 -8.92
CA TYR A 312 21.30 4.48 -7.64
C TYR A 312 21.36 3.32 -6.63
N ASN A 313 20.27 2.56 -6.49
CA ASN A 313 20.22 1.40 -5.60
C ASN A 313 21.27 0.34 -5.98
N ALA A 314 21.40 0.04 -7.27
CA ALA A 314 22.39 -0.95 -7.74
C ALA A 314 23.83 -0.47 -7.53
N TYR A 315 24.10 0.83 -7.76
CA TYR A 315 25.40 1.43 -7.54
C TYR A 315 25.84 1.35 -6.06
N ILE A 316 25.04 1.85 -5.14
CA ILE A 316 25.35 1.84 -3.71
C ILE A 316 25.45 0.41 -3.17
N ASN A 317 24.51 -0.47 -3.52
CA ASN A 317 24.55 -1.86 -3.08
C ASN A 317 25.74 -2.62 -3.70
N GLY A 318 26.17 -2.25 -4.90
CA GLY A 318 27.41 -2.77 -5.51
C GLY A 318 28.64 -2.45 -4.67
N LEU A 319 28.80 -1.18 -4.24
CA LEU A 319 29.90 -0.76 -3.35
C LEU A 319 29.85 -1.47 -1.99
N ARG A 320 28.67 -1.58 -1.38
CA ARG A 320 28.47 -2.31 -0.11
C ARG A 320 28.87 -3.78 -0.21
N ILE A 321 28.53 -4.45 -1.34
CA ILE A 321 28.90 -5.85 -1.56
C ILE A 321 30.41 -5.97 -1.78
N GLN A 322 31.06 -5.05 -2.48
CA GLN A 322 32.52 -5.04 -2.60
C GLN A 322 33.18 -4.86 -1.24
N HIS A 323 32.63 -3.98 -0.40
CA HIS A 323 33.12 -3.78 0.97
C HIS A 323 32.92 -5.05 1.83
N PHE A 324 31.77 -5.72 1.74
CA PHE A 324 31.55 -7.03 2.38
C PHE A 324 32.62 -8.05 1.98
N ILE A 325 32.95 -8.14 0.69
CA ILE A 325 33.96 -9.05 0.18
C ILE A 325 35.34 -8.71 0.71
N SER A 326 35.69 -7.42 0.83
CA SER A 326 36.98 -6.99 1.39
C SER A 326 37.08 -7.33 2.89
N LEU A 327 36.03 -7.08 3.67
CA LEU A 327 35.97 -7.45 5.10
C LEU A 327 36.07 -8.96 5.32
N TYR A 328 35.43 -9.76 4.47
CA TYR A 328 35.51 -11.21 4.55
C TYR A 328 36.93 -11.70 4.25
N ARG A 329 37.59 -11.21 3.20
CA ARG A 329 38.97 -11.56 2.87
C ARG A 329 39.93 -11.18 3.98
N GLU A 330 39.76 -10.03 4.60
CA GLU A 330 40.55 -9.61 5.76
C GLU A 330 40.33 -10.54 6.96
N ALA A 331 39.09 -10.93 7.24
CA ALA A 331 38.75 -11.86 8.32
C ALA A 331 39.39 -13.25 8.11
N VAL A 332 39.37 -13.77 6.88
CA VAL A 332 40.02 -15.03 6.51
C VAL A 332 41.53 -14.92 6.68
N ALA A 333 42.14 -13.84 6.19
CA ALA A 333 43.60 -13.63 6.31
C ALA A 333 44.05 -13.50 7.78
N THR A 334 43.20 -12.98 8.65
CA THR A 334 43.47 -12.81 10.09
C THR A 334 42.95 -13.96 10.96
N HIS A 335 42.42 -15.02 10.36
CA HIS A 335 41.80 -16.19 11.02
C HIS A 335 40.70 -15.78 12.03
N ARG A 336 40.00 -14.65 11.79
CA ARG A 336 38.94 -14.15 12.65
C ARG A 336 37.60 -14.79 12.28
N PRO A 337 36.89 -15.45 13.21
CA PRO A 337 35.57 -16.00 12.93
C PRO A 337 34.59 -14.86 12.71
N VAL A 338 33.88 -14.91 11.58
CA VAL A 338 32.87 -13.92 11.20
C VAL A 338 31.63 -14.59 10.62
N THR A 339 30.47 -13.96 10.79
CA THR A 339 29.24 -14.40 10.17
C THR A 339 28.86 -13.47 9.02
N ALA A 340 28.15 -14.02 8.00
CA ALA A 340 27.65 -13.22 6.90
C ALA A 340 26.75 -12.07 7.38
N GLN A 341 26.01 -12.28 8.46
CA GLN A 341 25.14 -11.27 9.04
C GLN A 341 25.94 -10.10 9.65
N GLN A 342 26.98 -10.37 10.41
CA GLN A 342 27.86 -9.33 10.99
C GLN A 342 28.50 -8.49 9.90
N LEU A 343 29.07 -9.14 8.88
CA LEU A 343 29.72 -8.44 7.77
C LEU A 343 28.71 -7.63 6.93
N ALA A 344 27.46 -8.10 6.77
CA ALA A 344 26.42 -7.37 6.09
C ALA A 344 26.12 -6.03 6.78
N TYR A 345 25.98 -6.02 8.11
CA TYR A 345 25.77 -4.78 8.87
C TYR A 345 26.97 -3.84 8.79
N GLN A 346 28.20 -4.38 8.90
CA GLN A 346 29.43 -3.59 8.75
C GLN A 346 29.57 -2.98 7.35
N SER A 347 28.97 -3.62 6.34
CA SER A 347 28.98 -3.12 4.95
C SER A 347 27.87 -2.11 4.66
N GLY A 348 27.15 -1.60 5.68
CA GLY A 348 26.15 -0.55 5.54
C GLY A 348 24.76 -1.04 5.16
N PHE A 349 24.49 -2.35 5.22
CA PHE A 349 23.11 -2.84 5.06
C PHE A 349 22.35 -2.74 6.39
N ARG A 350 21.10 -2.27 6.32
CA ARG A 350 20.23 -2.16 7.48
C ARG A 350 19.74 -3.51 7.99
N SER A 351 19.50 -4.46 7.07
CA SER A 351 19.04 -5.80 7.43
C SER A 351 19.75 -6.87 6.59
N TYR A 352 19.87 -8.07 7.16
CA TYR A 352 20.41 -9.22 6.45
C TYR A 352 19.56 -9.64 5.24
N ASN A 353 18.25 -9.43 5.30
CA ASN A 353 17.36 -9.74 4.18
C ASN A 353 17.67 -8.87 2.95
N THR A 354 17.79 -7.54 3.14
CA THR A 354 18.17 -6.61 2.06
C THR A 354 19.53 -6.96 1.47
N PHE A 355 20.51 -7.26 2.33
CA PHE A 355 21.83 -7.74 1.90
C PHE A 355 21.74 -9.03 1.07
N SER A 356 21.03 -10.05 1.56
CA SER A 356 20.94 -11.36 0.90
C SER A 356 20.36 -11.24 -0.52
N VAL A 357 19.30 -10.44 -0.69
CA VAL A 357 18.72 -10.17 -2.01
C VAL A 357 19.70 -9.45 -2.93
N ALA A 358 20.39 -8.41 -2.42
CA ALA A 358 21.35 -7.65 -3.20
C ALA A 358 22.58 -8.52 -3.57
N PHE A 359 23.10 -9.31 -2.63
CA PHE A 359 24.25 -10.20 -2.85
C PHE A 359 23.94 -11.26 -3.91
N LYS A 360 22.78 -11.94 -3.79
CA LYS A 360 22.35 -12.94 -4.77
C LYS A 360 22.18 -12.34 -6.16
N LYS A 361 21.67 -11.09 -6.25
CA LYS A 361 21.54 -10.39 -7.52
C LYS A 361 22.90 -10.09 -8.19
N VAL A 362 23.91 -9.73 -7.39
CA VAL A 362 25.25 -9.36 -7.89
C VAL A 362 26.14 -10.59 -8.16
N LYS A 363 26.07 -11.61 -7.30
CA LYS A 363 26.95 -12.79 -7.34
C LYS A 363 26.29 -14.05 -7.91
N GLY A 364 24.98 -14.07 -8.12
CA GLY A 364 24.24 -15.23 -8.62
C GLY A 364 23.99 -16.34 -7.58
N MET A 365 24.60 -16.24 -6.38
CA MET A 365 24.51 -17.23 -5.31
C MET A 365 24.34 -16.55 -3.95
N THR A 366 24.02 -17.33 -2.91
CA THR A 366 23.90 -16.79 -1.55
C THR A 366 25.28 -16.44 -0.96
N ALA A 367 25.30 -15.50 -0.01
CA ALA A 367 26.55 -15.11 0.65
C ALA A 367 27.21 -16.28 1.38
N THR A 368 26.44 -17.14 2.02
CA THR A 368 26.92 -18.32 2.73
C THR A 368 27.56 -19.34 1.78
N GLU A 369 26.94 -19.58 0.61
CA GLU A 369 27.53 -20.43 -0.43
C GLU A 369 28.85 -19.84 -0.95
N TRP A 370 28.84 -18.52 -1.21
CA TRP A 370 30.02 -17.83 -1.71
C TRP A 370 31.19 -17.89 -0.70
N MET A 371 30.93 -17.67 0.60
CA MET A 371 31.94 -17.77 1.66
C MET A 371 32.53 -19.17 1.72
N ARG A 372 31.70 -20.22 1.71
CA ARG A 372 32.12 -21.61 1.73
C ARG A 372 33.01 -21.96 0.52
N LEU A 373 32.69 -21.47 -0.67
CA LEU A 373 33.50 -21.70 -1.89
C LEU A 373 34.84 -20.93 -1.87
N THR A 374 34.94 -19.89 -1.05
CA THR A 374 36.16 -19.08 -0.95
C THR A 374 37.09 -19.59 0.14
N GLU A 375 36.59 -20.41 1.08
CA GLU A 375 37.38 -21.10 2.12
C GLU A 375 38.04 -22.42 1.60
N SER A 376 37.47 -23.01 0.53
CA SER A 376 37.99 -24.22 -0.11
C SER A 376 39.04 -23.87 -1.17
#